data_3f9cf21bc3480092281b40b1eb4a157d
#
_entry.id   3f9cf21bc3480092281b40b1eb4a157d
#
_cell.length_a   1.000
_cell.length_b   1.000
_cell.length_c   1.000
_cell.angle_alpha   90.00
_cell.angle_beta   90.00
_cell.angle_gamma   90.00
#
_symmetry.space_group_name_H-M   'P 1'
#
loop_
_entity.id
_entity.type
_entity.pdbx_description
1 polymer ?
#
loop_
_entity_poly.entity_id
_entity_poly.type
_entity_poly.pdbx_seq_one_letter_code
_entity_poly.pdbx_strand_id
1 'polypeptide(L)'
;MDKPLLDLYADYLISSFGPTTATGLSRLLQAHLSHDKITRFLSEKPYTSANLWQIVKPLVRQVQAENAVLVMDDSIAHKPHTDASELIGWHYDHTTGTSVKGINFLTTLYCTNEVSLPVAFALVEKDEEFTDKKTGRTKRRATVSKNAHYQTMLKACVKNGMPFRYVLTPIKPQRRVVCGSGQHETHQN
;
A
#
# COMPACT_ATOMS: atom_id res chain seq x y z
N MET A 1 17.36 -1.18 -11.50
CA MET A 1 16.89 0.01 -10.76
C MET A 1 18.09 0.92 -10.54
N ASP A 2 18.00 2.16 -10.96
CA ASP A 2 19.02 3.19 -10.73
C ASP A 2 18.96 3.58 -9.23
N LYS A 3 19.81 2.93 -8.41
CA LYS A 3 19.80 3.10 -6.96
C LYS A 3 20.11 4.55 -6.54
N PRO A 4 21.13 5.23 -7.10
CA PRO A 4 21.40 6.63 -6.80
C PRO A 4 20.21 7.55 -7.08
N LEU A 5 19.47 7.32 -8.16
CA LEU A 5 18.28 8.13 -8.49
C LEU A 5 17.09 7.81 -7.58
N LEU A 6 16.96 6.55 -7.12
CA LEU A 6 15.95 6.18 -6.13
C LEU A 6 16.23 6.86 -4.80
N ASP A 7 17.46 6.81 -4.32
CA ASP A 7 17.86 7.43 -3.05
C ASP A 7 17.61 8.95 -3.10
N LEU A 8 18.06 9.60 -4.17
CA LEU A 8 17.82 11.04 -4.40
C LEU A 8 16.33 11.39 -4.43
N TYR A 9 15.51 10.56 -5.11
CA TYR A 9 14.06 10.79 -5.18
C TYR A 9 13.40 10.56 -3.82
N ALA A 10 13.83 9.56 -3.06
CA ALA A 10 13.35 9.30 -1.71
C ALA A 10 13.68 10.48 -0.76
N ASP A 11 14.91 10.99 -0.80
CA ASP A 11 15.33 12.15 -0.03
C ASP A 11 14.49 13.39 -0.37
N TYR A 12 14.19 13.59 -1.67
CA TYR A 12 13.30 14.65 -2.11
C TYR A 12 11.89 14.49 -1.54
N LEU A 13 11.32 13.27 -1.55
CA LEU A 13 10.01 13.01 -0.98
C LEU A 13 9.96 13.31 0.53
N ILE A 14 11.01 12.92 1.26
CA ILE A 14 11.08 13.06 2.74
C ILE A 14 11.31 14.52 3.13
N SER A 15 12.15 15.25 2.37
CA SER A 15 12.54 16.62 2.71
C SER A 15 11.59 17.71 2.19
N SER A 16 10.64 17.37 1.34
CA SER A 16 9.75 18.36 0.72
C SER A 16 8.52 18.65 1.56
N PHE A 17 8.23 19.94 1.79
CA PHE A 17 7.02 20.41 2.48
C PHE A 17 5.85 20.71 1.54
N GLY A 18 6.00 20.52 0.24
CA GLY A 18 5.01 20.83 -0.79
C GLY A 18 4.83 19.70 -1.81
N PRO A 19 4.13 19.95 -2.93
CA PRO A 19 3.91 18.94 -3.94
C PRO A 19 5.22 18.39 -4.51
N THR A 20 5.43 17.09 -4.39
CA THR A 20 6.61 16.39 -4.88
C THR A 20 6.41 15.93 -6.32
N THR A 21 6.84 16.75 -7.27
CA THR A 21 6.71 16.49 -8.70
C THR A 21 8.07 16.28 -9.37
N ALA A 22 8.10 15.54 -10.49
CA ALA A 22 9.32 15.38 -11.28
C ALA A 22 9.90 16.73 -11.74
N THR A 23 9.03 17.68 -12.12
CA THR A 23 9.43 19.05 -12.47
C THR A 23 9.98 19.79 -11.26
N GLY A 24 9.41 19.61 -10.07
CA GLY A 24 9.89 20.21 -8.82
C GLY A 24 11.31 19.75 -8.49
N LEU A 25 11.56 18.44 -8.56
CA LEU A 25 12.90 17.89 -8.34
C LEU A 25 13.91 18.38 -9.39
N SER A 26 13.53 18.37 -10.67
CA SER A 26 14.38 18.91 -11.75
C SER A 26 14.78 20.37 -11.51
N ARG A 27 13.83 21.20 -11.06
CA ARG A 27 14.07 22.61 -10.73
C ARG A 27 15.00 22.75 -9.54
N LEU A 28 14.79 21.96 -8.49
CA LEU A 28 15.64 21.96 -7.28
C LEU A 28 17.09 21.61 -7.63
N LEU A 29 17.29 20.71 -8.57
CA LEU A 29 18.60 20.28 -9.07
C LEU A 29 19.15 21.20 -10.18
N GLN A 30 18.57 22.40 -10.38
CA GLN A 30 18.98 23.36 -11.41
C GLN A 30 19.07 22.73 -12.81
N ALA A 31 18.13 21.83 -13.13
CA ALA A 31 18.05 21.08 -14.38
C ALA A 31 19.25 20.13 -14.69
N HIS A 32 20.16 19.87 -13.74
CA HIS A 32 21.18 18.83 -13.91
C HIS A 32 20.57 17.45 -14.14
N LEU A 33 19.34 17.25 -13.67
CA LEU A 33 18.52 16.08 -13.95
C LEU A 33 17.19 16.53 -14.57
N SER A 34 16.93 16.14 -15.82
CA SER A 34 15.69 16.55 -16.50
C SER A 34 14.46 15.87 -15.90
N HIS A 35 13.32 16.57 -15.92
CA HIS A 35 12.04 16.00 -15.45
C HIS A 35 11.63 14.76 -16.24
N ASP A 36 11.97 14.67 -17.54
CA ASP A 36 11.72 13.49 -18.38
C ASP A 36 12.49 12.26 -17.89
N LYS A 37 13.74 12.45 -17.45
CA LYS A 37 14.54 11.35 -16.91
C LYS A 37 13.94 10.85 -15.60
N ILE A 38 13.46 11.75 -14.74
CA ILE A 38 12.78 11.40 -13.48
C ILE A 38 11.47 10.67 -13.79
N THR A 39 10.66 11.20 -14.71
CA THR A 39 9.37 10.58 -15.10
C THR A 39 9.57 9.20 -15.68
N ARG A 40 10.56 9.01 -16.57
CA ARG A 40 10.91 7.69 -17.13
C ARG A 40 11.36 6.72 -16.05
N PHE A 41 12.19 7.16 -15.12
CA PHE A 41 12.62 6.36 -13.98
C PHE A 41 11.42 5.87 -13.14
N LEU A 42 10.46 6.76 -12.84
CA LEU A 42 9.27 6.42 -12.07
C LEU A 42 8.31 5.48 -12.82
N SER A 43 8.31 5.51 -14.15
CA SER A 43 7.45 4.68 -15.00
C SER A 43 8.16 3.44 -15.60
N GLU A 44 9.46 3.23 -15.30
CA GLU A 44 10.28 2.18 -15.91
C GLU A 44 9.70 0.77 -15.72
N LYS A 45 9.15 0.50 -14.57
CA LYS A 45 8.50 -0.79 -14.26
C LYS A 45 7.51 -0.67 -13.10
N PRO A 46 6.48 -1.53 -13.11
CA PRO A 46 5.59 -1.63 -11.96
C PRO A 46 6.35 -2.24 -10.78
N TYR A 47 6.39 -1.51 -9.66
CA TYR A 47 6.90 -2.03 -8.41
C TYR A 47 5.79 -2.76 -7.65
N THR A 48 6.13 -3.91 -7.11
CA THR A 48 5.20 -4.78 -6.41
C THR A 48 5.58 -4.91 -4.93
N SER A 49 4.68 -5.49 -4.16
CA SER A 49 4.93 -5.86 -2.76
C SER A 49 6.17 -6.75 -2.60
N ALA A 50 6.50 -7.59 -3.61
CA ALA A 50 7.73 -8.40 -3.60
C ALA A 50 8.99 -7.54 -3.68
N ASN A 51 8.97 -6.45 -4.45
CA ASN A 51 10.11 -5.51 -4.52
C ASN A 51 10.28 -4.76 -3.18
N LEU A 52 9.17 -4.33 -2.56
CA LEU A 52 9.22 -3.75 -1.22
C LEU A 52 9.86 -4.72 -0.23
N TRP A 53 9.43 -5.99 -0.24
CA TRP A 53 9.99 -7.01 0.65
C TRP A 53 11.51 -7.19 0.47
N GLN A 54 12.01 -7.18 -0.77
CA GLN A 54 13.45 -7.27 -1.01
C GLN A 54 14.24 -6.14 -0.35
N ILE A 55 13.66 -4.94 -0.31
CA ILE A 55 14.29 -3.76 0.32
C ILE A 55 14.23 -3.84 1.84
N VAL A 56 13.07 -4.17 2.41
CA VAL A 56 12.86 -4.11 3.86
C VAL A 56 13.27 -5.38 4.60
N LYS A 57 13.45 -6.50 3.90
CA LYS A 57 13.81 -7.79 4.48
C LYS A 57 15.01 -7.74 5.44
N PRO A 58 16.15 -7.08 5.12
CA PRO A 58 17.27 -6.99 6.04
C PRO A 58 16.89 -6.29 7.35
N LEU A 59 16.11 -5.20 7.26
CA LEU A 59 15.65 -4.45 8.43
C LEU A 59 14.70 -5.28 9.30
N VAL A 60 13.73 -5.95 8.66
CA VAL A 60 12.81 -6.85 9.39
C VAL A 60 13.58 -7.93 10.14
N ARG A 61 14.63 -8.53 9.52
CA ARG A 61 15.45 -9.56 10.16
C ARG A 61 16.25 -9.06 11.37
N GLN A 62 16.59 -7.78 11.40
CA GLN A 62 17.28 -7.15 12.54
C GLN A 62 16.35 -6.89 13.72
N VAL A 63 15.08 -6.51 13.43
CA VAL A 63 14.13 -6.08 14.46
C VAL A 63 13.00 -7.09 14.74
N GLN A 64 13.04 -8.27 14.12
CA GLN A 64 11.98 -9.27 14.28
C GLN A 64 11.84 -9.74 15.73
N ALA A 65 10.59 -9.92 16.16
CA ALA A 65 10.25 -10.34 17.50
C ALA A 65 9.01 -11.26 17.49
N GLU A 66 8.97 -12.25 18.38
CA GLU A 66 7.86 -13.21 18.50
C GLU A 66 6.53 -12.52 18.87
N ASN A 67 6.60 -11.41 19.60
CA ASN A 67 5.45 -10.61 20.01
C ASN A 67 5.07 -9.49 19.02
N ALA A 68 5.69 -9.47 17.84
CA ALA A 68 5.35 -8.49 16.80
C ALA A 68 3.89 -8.59 16.35
N VAL A 69 3.39 -7.51 15.80
CA VAL A 69 2.01 -7.38 15.31
C VAL A 69 2.03 -6.99 13.84
N LEU A 70 1.22 -7.66 13.02
CA LEU A 70 0.91 -7.19 11.68
C LEU A 70 -0.30 -6.26 11.74
N VAL A 71 -0.12 -5.03 11.32
CA VAL A 71 -1.20 -4.04 11.21
C VAL A 71 -1.53 -3.87 9.73
N MET A 72 -2.76 -4.18 9.36
CA MET A 72 -3.25 -4.02 7.99
C MET A 72 -4.25 -2.88 7.95
N ASP A 73 -4.06 -1.97 7.03
CA ASP A 73 -4.91 -0.79 6.90
C ASP A 73 -5.17 -0.43 5.44
N ASP A 74 -6.24 0.33 5.21
CA ASP A 74 -6.51 0.92 3.91
C ASP A 74 -6.46 2.44 3.97
N SER A 75 -5.90 3.02 2.92
CA SER A 75 -5.74 4.46 2.81
C SER A 75 -6.10 4.92 1.40
N ILE A 76 -6.51 6.19 1.27
CA ILE A 76 -6.84 6.78 -0.01
C ILE A 76 -5.89 7.94 -0.29
N ALA A 77 -5.06 7.81 -1.33
CA ALA A 77 -4.28 8.92 -1.84
C ALA A 77 -5.18 9.79 -2.73
N HIS A 78 -5.56 10.96 -2.24
CA HIS A 78 -6.47 11.87 -2.94
C HIS A 78 -5.89 12.33 -4.29
N LYS A 79 -6.67 12.24 -5.36
CA LYS A 79 -6.36 12.67 -6.72
C LYS A 79 -7.55 13.39 -7.36
N PRO A 80 -7.98 14.54 -6.80
CA PRO A 80 -9.24 15.20 -7.20
C PRO A 80 -9.21 15.71 -8.65
N HIS A 81 -8.03 16.12 -9.13
CA HIS A 81 -7.84 16.76 -10.44
C HIS A 81 -7.35 15.80 -11.54
N THR A 82 -7.18 14.50 -11.23
CA THR A 82 -6.71 13.51 -12.21
C THR A 82 -7.91 12.77 -12.80
N ASP A 83 -7.89 12.43 -14.08
CA ASP A 83 -8.96 11.67 -14.71
C ASP A 83 -9.16 10.31 -14.06
N ALA A 84 -10.39 9.81 -14.12
CA ALA A 84 -10.70 8.50 -13.58
C ALA A 84 -10.06 7.39 -14.43
N SER A 85 -9.56 6.35 -13.79
CA SER A 85 -8.96 5.18 -14.42
C SER A 85 -9.29 3.95 -13.58
N GLU A 86 -8.73 2.80 -13.92
CA GLU A 86 -8.87 1.58 -13.08
C GLU A 86 -8.32 1.77 -11.66
N LEU A 87 -7.26 2.56 -11.51
CA LEU A 87 -6.64 2.86 -10.22
C LEU A 87 -7.26 4.10 -9.56
N ILE A 88 -7.64 5.11 -10.33
CA ILE A 88 -8.17 6.38 -9.81
C ILE A 88 -9.69 6.39 -9.91
N GLY A 89 -10.34 6.26 -8.78
CA GLY A 89 -11.79 6.20 -8.71
C GLY A 89 -12.35 6.87 -7.46
N TRP A 90 -13.67 6.85 -7.34
CA TRP A 90 -14.38 7.35 -6.16
C TRP A 90 -14.40 6.27 -5.07
N HIS A 91 -13.96 6.61 -3.88
CA HIS A 91 -13.95 5.75 -2.70
C HIS A 91 -14.65 6.47 -1.56
N TYR A 92 -15.34 5.71 -0.71
CA TYR A 92 -15.88 6.25 0.54
C TYR A 92 -14.75 6.31 1.57
N ASP A 93 -14.49 7.51 2.07
CA ASP A 93 -13.54 7.74 3.14
C ASP A 93 -14.29 7.77 4.48
N HIS A 94 -14.03 6.76 5.30
CA HIS A 94 -14.67 6.62 6.62
C HIS A 94 -14.23 7.70 7.61
N THR A 95 -13.05 8.30 7.40
CA THR A 95 -12.52 9.35 8.27
C THR A 95 -13.28 10.66 8.11
N THR A 96 -13.57 11.00 6.85
CA THR A 96 -14.29 12.25 6.52
C THR A 96 -15.80 12.05 6.34
N GLY A 97 -16.27 10.79 6.27
CA GLY A 97 -17.67 10.47 6.00
C GLY A 97 -18.14 10.83 4.59
N THR A 98 -17.21 11.07 3.66
CA THR A 98 -17.51 11.53 2.31
C THR A 98 -16.89 10.64 1.24
N SER A 99 -17.38 10.77 0.00
CA SER A 99 -16.74 10.13 -1.15
C SER A 99 -15.64 11.02 -1.71
N VAL A 100 -14.45 10.48 -1.81
CA VAL A 100 -13.26 11.15 -2.34
C VAL A 100 -12.73 10.43 -3.58
N LYS A 101 -12.18 11.20 -4.52
CA LYS A 101 -11.52 10.66 -5.71
C LYS A 101 -10.04 10.43 -5.42
N GLY A 102 -9.55 9.23 -5.67
CA GLY A 102 -8.16 8.90 -5.38
C GLY A 102 -7.80 7.47 -5.71
N ILE A 103 -6.61 7.08 -5.29
CA ILE A 103 -6.09 5.71 -5.35
C ILE A 103 -6.28 5.08 -3.97
N ASN A 104 -7.01 3.98 -3.90
CA ASN A 104 -7.11 3.21 -2.68
C ASN A 104 -5.99 2.17 -2.63
N PHE A 105 -5.20 2.20 -1.57
CA PHE A 105 -4.13 1.26 -1.36
C PHE A 105 -4.18 0.64 0.03
N LEU A 106 -3.84 -0.63 0.08
CA LEU A 106 -3.80 -1.43 1.29
C LEU A 106 -2.35 -1.60 1.69
N THR A 107 -2.07 -1.48 2.98
CA THR A 107 -0.73 -1.66 3.53
C THR A 107 -0.71 -2.72 4.62
N THR A 108 0.43 -3.38 4.77
CA THR A 108 0.72 -4.22 5.92
C THR A 108 2.00 -3.70 6.57
N LEU A 109 1.89 -3.31 7.83
CA LEU A 109 3.01 -2.90 8.66
C LEU A 109 3.39 -4.06 9.59
N TYR A 110 4.68 -4.29 9.72
CA TYR A 110 5.26 -5.15 10.74
C TYR A 110 5.70 -4.26 11.91
N CYS A 111 4.99 -4.37 13.02
CA CYS A 111 5.17 -3.50 14.18
C CYS A 111 5.80 -4.28 15.33
N THR A 112 6.89 -3.76 15.86
CA THR A 112 7.50 -4.17 17.11
C THR A 112 7.40 -3.03 18.13
N ASN A 113 7.93 -3.19 19.33
CA ASN A 113 7.94 -2.12 20.32
C ASN A 113 8.78 -0.90 19.89
N GLU A 114 9.69 -1.08 18.94
CA GLU A 114 10.66 -0.06 18.55
C GLU A 114 10.33 0.58 17.21
N VAL A 115 9.85 -0.22 16.26
CA VAL A 115 9.67 0.23 14.86
C VAL A 115 8.41 -0.34 14.22
N SER A 116 7.94 0.40 13.21
CA SER A 116 6.89 -0.04 12.30
C SER A 116 7.43 0.00 10.87
N LEU A 117 7.51 -1.15 10.20
CA LEU A 117 8.06 -1.29 8.86
C LEU A 117 6.97 -1.72 7.87
N PRO A 118 6.81 -1.04 6.72
CA PRO A 118 5.92 -1.51 5.67
C PRO A 118 6.52 -2.76 5.02
N VAL A 119 5.78 -3.87 5.03
CA VAL A 119 6.27 -5.17 4.52
C VAL A 119 5.50 -5.68 3.31
N ALA A 120 4.29 -5.18 3.10
CA ALA A 120 3.48 -5.49 1.93
C ALA A 120 2.52 -4.36 1.61
N PHE A 121 2.11 -4.27 0.34
CA PHE A 121 1.05 -3.37 -0.11
C PHE A 121 0.28 -3.98 -1.28
N ALA A 122 -0.93 -3.48 -1.52
CA ALA A 122 -1.71 -3.77 -2.71
C ALA A 122 -2.48 -2.52 -3.15
N LEU A 123 -2.60 -2.31 -4.44
CA LEU A 123 -3.47 -1.29 -5.02
C LEU A 123 -4.84 -1.92 -5.31
N VAL A 124 -5.92 -1.20 -5.01
CA VAL A 124 -7.27 -1.65 -5.31
C VAL A 124 -7.68 -1.13 -6.68
N GLU A 125 -7.61 -2.00 -7.68
CA GLU A 125 -8.00 -1.70 -9.05
C GLU A 125 -9.51 -1.89 -9.22
N LYS A 126 -10.17 -0.93 -9.88
CA LYS A 126 -11.59 -1.00 -10.26
C LYS A 126 -11.66 -1.33 -11.75
N ASP A 127 -11.44 -2.60 -12.05
CA ASP A 127 -11.24 -3.17 -13.37
C ASP A 127 -12.54 -3.50 -14.12
N GLU A 128 -13.68 -3.57 -13.41
CA GLU A 128 -14.98 -3.90 -14.01
C GLU A 128 -15.89 -2.66 -14.09
N GLU A 129 -16.40 -2.37 -15.29
CA GLU A 129 -17.43 -1.35 -15.50
C GLU A 129 -18.82 -1.95 -15.40
N PHE A 130 -19.74 -1.23 -14.76
CA PHE A 130 -21.14 -1.60 -14.70
C PHE A 130 -22.05 -0.38 -14.72
N THR A 131 -23.26 -0.54 -15.22
CA THR A 131 -24.28 0.50 -15.15
C THR A 131 -25.08 0.36 -13.86
N ASP A 132 -25.05 1.40 -13.04
CA ASP A 132 -25.86 1.48 -11.82
C ASP A 132 -27.34 1.58 -12.19
N LYS A 133 -28.11 0.54 -11.86
CA LYS A 133 -29.53 0.45 -12.17
C LYS A 133 -30.41 1.57 -11.57
N LYS A 134 -29.95 2.19 -10.48
CA LYS A 134 -30.70 3.27 -9.79
C LYS A 134 -30.45 4.64 -10.43
N THR A 135 -29.23 4.88 -10.89
CA THR A 135 -28.83 6.20 -11.39
C THR A 135 -28.59 6.26 -12.89
N GLY A 136 -28.58 5.10 -13.59
CA GLY A 136 -28.25 4.99 -15.00
C GLY A 136 -26.79 5.34 -15.36
N ARG A 137 -25.95 5.60 -14.35
CA ARG A 137 -24.55 6.01 -14.56
C ARG A 137 -23.61 4.82 -14.64
N THR A 138 -22.64 4.91 -15.53
CA THR A 138 -21.52 3.94 -15.55
C THR A 138 -20.64 4.17 -14.33
N LYS A 139 -20.38 3.09 -13.60
CA LYS A 139 -19.52 3.03 -12.41
C LYS A 139 -18.50 1.92 -12.60
N ARG A 140 -17.41 1.99 -11.83
CA ARG A 140 -16.41 0.93 -11.78
C ARG A 140 -16.39 0.26 -10.41
N ARG A 141 -16.15 -1.05 -10.39
CA ARG A 141 -15.94 -1.84 -9.17
C ARG A 141 -14.69 -2.71 -9.30
N ALA A 142 -14.14 -3.10 -8.15
CA ALA A 142 -13.04 -4.04 -8.10
C ALA A 142 -13.57 -5.48 -8.20
N THR A 143 -12.96 -6.30 -9.04
CA THR A 143 -13.23 -7.75 -9.09
C THR A 143 -12.58 -8.46 -7.91
N VAL A 144 -11.42 -7.98 -7.45
CA VAL A 144 -10.73 -8.50 -6.26
C VAL A 144 -11.14 -7.72 -5.03
N SER A 145 -11.69 -8.39 -4.03
CA SER A 145 -12.10 -7.74 -2.78
C SER A 145 -10.90 -7.33 -1.92
N LYS A 146 -11.05 -6.30 -1.09
CA LYS A 146 -10.03 -5.92 -0.10
C LYS A 146 -9.63 -7.09 0.82
N ASN A 147 -10.60 -7.93 1.20
CA ASN A 147 -10.34 -9.14 1.98
C ASN A 147 -9.40 -10.12 1.26
N ALA A 148 -9.57 -10.32 -0.04
CA ALA A 148 -8.70 -11.19 -0.82
C ALA A 148 -7.27 -10.63 -0.88
N HIS A 149 -7.12 -9.31 -1.03
CA HIS A 149 -5.81 -8.64 -0.95
C HIS A 149 -5.16 -8.84 0.41
N TYR A 150 -5.88 -8.62 1.53
CA TYR A 150 -5.36 -8.83 2.88
C TYR A 150 -4.93 -10.28 3.11
N GLN A 151 -5.72 -11.26 2.66
CA GLN A 151 -5.35 -12.67 2.75
C GLN A 151 -4.07 -12.97 1.96
N THR A 152 -3.91 -12.37 0.78
CA THR A 152 -2.70 -12.54 -0.05
C THR A 152 -1.48 -11.94 0.64
N MET A 153 -1.60 -10.72 1.19
CA MET A 153 -0.52 -10.07 1.93
C MET A 153 -0.15 -10.86 3.19
N LEU A 154 -1.13 -11.36 3.95
CA LEU A 154 -0.89 -12.19 5.13
C LEU A 154 -0.15 -13.49 4.76
N LYS A 155 -0.60 -14.19 3.71
CA LYS A 155 0.08 -15.38 3.20
C LYS A 155 1.53 -15.08 2.80
N ALA A 156 1.78 -13.92 2.19
CA ALA A 156 3.14 -13.49 1.86
C ALA A 156 4.00 -13.26 3.11
N CYS A 157 3.46 -12.65 4.16
CA CYS A 157 4.16 -12.47 5.44
C CYS A 157 4.54 -13.81 6.07
N VAL A 158 3.62 -14.78 6.10
CA VAL A 158 3.87 -16.13 6.61
C VAL A 158 4.93 -16.84 5.75
N LYS A 159 4.79 -16.81 4.42
CA LYS A 159 5.76 -17.41 3.48
C LYS A 159 7.16 -16.82 3.65
N ASN A 160 7.24 -15.55 3.96
CA ASN A 160 8.50 -14.85 4.21
C ASN A 160 9.12 -15.18 5.59
N GLY A 161 8.48 -16.01 6.40
CA GLY A 161 8.96 -16.44 7.72
C GLY A 161 9.10 -15.28 8.70
N MET A 162 8.17 -14.34 8.69
CA MET A 162 8.11 -13.27 9.67
C MET A 162 7.41 -13.80 10.94
N PRO A 163 8.03 -13.75 12.14
CA PRO A 163 7.34 -14.06 13.37
C PRO A 163 6.39 -12.91 13.73
N PHE A 164 5.17 -13.23 14.11
CA PHE A 164 4.20 -12.27 14.65
C PHE A 164 3.17 -13.00 15.51
N ARG A 165 2.64 -12.32 16.50
CA ARG A 165 1.65 -12.89 17.44
C ARG A 165 0.21 -12.55 17.06
N TYR A 166 -0.02 -11.34 16.58
CA TYR A 166 -1.36 -10.84 16.26
C TYR A 166 -1.42 -10.18 14.88
N VAL A 167 -2.62 -10.17 14.31
CA VAL A 167 -2.94 -9.43 13.10
C VAL A 167 -4.10 -8.49 13.42
N LEU A 168 -3.88 -7.18 13.24
CA LEU A 168 -4.90 -6.15 13.35
C LEU A 168 -5.36 -5.77 11.94
N THR A 169 -6.66 -5.78 11.71
CA THR A 169 -7.26 -5.42 10.43
C THR A 169 -8.60 -4.74 10.65
N PRO A 170 -8.96 -3.70 9.87
CA PRO A 170 -10.26 -3.03 9.96
C PRO A 170 -11.41 -3.91 9.45
N ILE A 171 -11.11 -5.04 8.83
CA ILE A 171 -12.10 -5.93 8.21
C ILE A 171 -12.43 -7.08 9.16
N LYS A 172 -13.73 -7.26 9.43
CA LYS A 172 -14.21 -8.42 10.20
C LYS A 172 -13.80 -9.72 9.49
N PRO A 173 -13.12 -10.65 10.17
CA PRO A 173 -12.68 -11.89 9.55
C PRO A 173 -13.87 -12.71 9.09
N GLN A 174 -14.02 -12.88 7.79
CA GLN A 174 -14.90 -13.89 7.24
C GLN A 174 -14.17 -15.24 7.26
N ARG A 175 -14.45 -16.07 8.28
CA ARG A 175 -13.92 -17.41 8.53
C ARG A 175 -12.41 -17.50 8.86
N ARG A 176 -12.14 -18.36 9.86
CA ARG A 176 -10.83 -18.66 10.43
C ARG A 176 -9.74 -18.84 9.38
N VAL A 177 -8.73 -17.98 9.42
CA VAL A 177 -7.42 -18.30 8.88
C VAL A 177 -6.69 -19.07 9.96
N VAL A 178 -6.49 -20.36 9.76
CA VAL A 178 -5.70 -21.19 10.67
C VAL A 178 -4.24 -20.82 10.43
N CYS A 179 -3.63 -20.07 11.34
CA CYS A 179 -2.18 -19.93 11.41
C CYS A 179 -1.62 -21.30 11.83
N GLY A 180 -0.73 -21.85 11.00
CA GLY A 180 -0.07 -23.10 11.29
C GLY A 180 0.78 -23.03 12.57
N SER A 181 0.70 -24.09 13.38
CA SER A 181 1.53 -24.46 14.51
C SER A 181 1.78 -23.41 15.60
N GLY A 182 0.79 -23.25 16.46
CA GLY A 182 0.89 -22.62 17.76
C GLY A 182 -0.49 -22.65 18.40
N GLN A 183 -0.72 -23.56 19.31
CA GLN A 183 -1.94 -23.59 20.12
C GLN A 183 -2.07 -22.27 20.84
N HIS A 184 -3.06 -21.46 20.46
CA HIS A 184 -3.49 -20.35 21.29
C HIS A 184 -5.01 -20.18 21.18
N GLU A 185 -5.63 -20.33 22.31
CA GLU A 185 -7.04 -20.10 22.59
C GLU A 185 -7.45 -18.69 22.24
N THR A 186 -8.58 -18.59 21.55
CA THR A 186 -9.26 -17.32 21.28
C THR A 186 -10.02 -16.92 22.52
N HIS A 187 -9.60 -15.87 23.21
CA HIS A 187 -10.49 -15.16 24.11
C HIS A 187 -11.42 -14.25 23.28
N GLN A 188 -12.70 -14.60 23.33
CA GLN A 188 -13.79 -13.71 22.96
C GLN A 188 -14.11 -12.82 24.17
N ASN A 189 -14.15 -11.53 23.93
CA ASN A 189 -15.03 -10.61 24.67
C ASN A 189 -15.73 -9.72 23.65
#